data_81485ceb7e0e409ca828ddbaa1de2d9f
#
_entry.id   81485ceb7e0e409ca828ddbaa1de2d9f
#
_cell.length_a   1.000
_cell.length_b   1.000
_cell.length_c   1.000
_cell.angle_alpha   90.00
_cell.angle_beta   90.00
_cell.angle_gamma   90.00
#
_symmetry.space_group_name_H-M   'P 1'
#
loop_
_entity.id
_entity.type
_entity.pdbx_description
1 polymer ?
#
loop_
_entity_poly.entity_id
_entity_poly.type
_entity_poly.pdbx_seq_one_letter_code
_entity_poly.pdbx_strand_id
1 'polypeptide(L)'
;MCILVREFNRKEEKYQNRWRIAFILCMVLGCLPKAVYFPMILSCLILGKEKFYSKKDAWIFKGIIVVVCFALLASFLLPVLSSPEQSSDTRGGDTNGASQLSYILKQPFAYVVVLGKNVIDTLQDSFMGPKALNSFAYLGDGKYSALCAAFLTGVALTDTYGDKQTKKKTLDISTRIAFLIVFIVTIVFIWTALYISFTEVAEEIIQGVQARYYLPFSFFVYLCIQNKNLKNTISLEKYQLCIMTISNAILFREIGQIVLVNKCL
;
A
#
# COMPACT_ATOMS: atom_id res chain seq x y z
N MET A 1 -5.97 5.29 -6.89
CA MET A 1 -6.34 5.77 -5.53
C MET A 1 -6.92 7.19 -5.50
N CYS A 2 -6.36 8.20 -6.17
CA CYS A 2 -6.96 9.55 -6.21
C CYS A 2 -8.42 9.56 -6.66
N ILE A 3 -8.80 8.72 -7.63
CA ILE A 3 -10.19 8.56 -8.08
C ILE A 3 -11.09 8.11 -6.92
N LEU A 4 -10.66 7.13 -6.13
CA LEU A 4 -11.41 6.61 -5.01
C LEU A 4 -11.60 7.66 -3.91
N VAL A 5 -10.53 8.34 -3.51
CA VAL A 5 -10.58 9.42 -2.49
C VAL A 5 -11.50 10.55 -2.95
N ARG A 6 -11.45 10.91 -4.23
CA ARG A 6 -12.38 11.87 -4.83
C ARG A 6 -13.84 11.43 -4.67
N GLU A 7 -14.16 10.16 -4.95
CA GLU A 7 -15.53 9.65 -4.83
C GLU A 7 -16.02 9.59 -3.38
N PHE A 8 -15.14 9.36 -2.41
CA PHE A 8 -15.50 9.47 -0.98
C PHE A 8 -15.85 10.91 -0.59
N ASN A 9 -15.17 11.90 -1.17
CA ASN A 9 -15.40 13.32 -0.87
C ASN A 9 -16.66 13.90 -1.56
N ARG A 10 -17.10 13.33 -2.69
CA ARG A 10 -18.29 13.77 -3.45
C ARG A 10 -19.55 13.09 -2.91
N LYS A 11 -20.28 13.74 -2.00
CA LYS A 11 -21.43 13.11 -1.32
C LYS A 11 -22.62 12.78 -2.21
N GLU A 12 -22.99 13.65 -3.14
CA GLU A 12 -24.28 13.61 -3.84
C GLU A 12 -24.19 13.08 -5.27
N GLU A 13 -22.98 12.96 -5.81
CA GLU A 13 -22.80 12.50 -7.17
C GLU A 13 -22.67 10.98 -7.26
N LYS A 14 -23.33 10.39 -8.26
CA LYS A 14 -23.17 8.98 -8.59
C LYS A 14 -21.80 8.70 -9.18
N TYR A 15 -21.24 7.54 -8.84
CA TYR A 15 -19.95 7.09 -9.36
C TYR A 15 -20.10 6.75 -10.86
N GLN A 16 -19.65 7.62 -11.73
CA GLN A 16 -19.81 7.50 -13.19
C GLN A 16 -18.98 6.34 -13.75
N ASN A 17 -19.53 5.64 -14.75
CA ASN A 17 -18.89 4.45 -15.34
C ASN A 17 -17.48 4.73 -15.90
N ARG A 18 -17.24 5.89 -16.49
CA ARG A 18 -15.91 6.30 -16.98
C ARG A 18 -14.84 6.27 -15.88
N TRP A 19 -15.18 6.74 -14.67
CA TRP A 19 -14.27 6.75 -13.54
C TRP A 19 -14.12 5.37 -12.91
N ARG A 20 -15.16 4.52 -12.95
CA ARG A 20 -15.10 3.12 -12.52
C ARG A 20 -14.14 2.33 -13.40
N ILE A 21 -14.26 2.47 -14.72
CA ILE A 21 -13.39 1.81 -15.70
C ILE A 21 -11.95 2.33 -15.53
N ALA A 22 -11.76 3.65 -15.48
CA ALA A 22 -10.43 4.24 -15.26
C ALA A 22 -9.78 3.75 -13.97
N PHE A 23 -10.55 3.63 -12.86
CA PHE A 23 -10.04 3.09 -11.61
C PHE A 23 -9.57 1.64 -11.77
N ILE A 24 -10.42 0.77 -12.34
CA ILE A 24 -10.08 -0.65 -12.52
C ILE A 24 -8.84 -0.78 -13.41
N LEU A 25 -8.79 -0.08 -14.55
CA LEU A 25 -7.64 -0.12 -15.46
C LEU A 25 -6.35 0.35 -14.78
N CYS A 26 -6.38 1.50 -14.10
CA CYS A 26 -5.21 2.01 -13.38
C CYS A 26 -4.74 1.05 -12.28
N MET A 27 -5.67 0.43 -11.56
CA MET A 27 -5.32 -0.50 -10.49
C MET A 27 -4.76 -1.81 -11.04
N VAL A 28 -5.36 -2.37 -12.10
CA VAL A 28 -4.85 -3.58 -12.76
C VAL A 28 -3.44 -3.32 -13.31
N LEU A 29 -3.25 -2.23 -14.07
CA LEU A 29 -1.92 -1.85 -14.59
C LEU A 29 -0.89 -1.63 -13.47
N GLY A 30 -1.31 -1.02 -12.35
CA GLY A 30 -0.45 -0.83 -11.18
C GLY A 30 -0.10 -2.12 -10.44
N CYS A 31 -0.95 -3.15 -10.53
CA CYS A 31 -0.72 -4.47 -9.94
C CYS A 31 0.07 -5.42 -10.86
N LEU A 32 0.15 -5.17 -12.17
CA LEU A 32 0.86 -6.05 -13.10
C LEU A 32 2.32 -6.33 -12.69
N PRO A 33 3.13 -5.34 -12.26
CA PRO A 33 4.50 -5.61 -11.82
C PRO A 33 4.60 -6.46 -10.54
N LYS A 34 3.57 -6.36 -9.67
CA LYS A 34 3.48 -7.09 -8.41
C LYS A 34 2.02 -7.37 -8.07
N ALA A 35 1.52 -8.54 -8.45
CA ALA A 35 0.13 -8.96 -8.24
C ALA A 35 -0.31 -8.87 -6.77
N VAL A 36 0.62 -8.99 -5.82
CA VAL A 36 0.36 -8.92 -4.36
C VAL A 36 -0.30 -7.62 -3.87
N TYR A 37 -0.32 -6.57 -4.70
CA TYR A 37 -1.03 -5.32 -4.39
C TYR A 37 -2.53 -5.36 -4.71
N PHE A 38 -3.06 -6.46 -5.24
CA PHE A 38 -4.49 -6.57 -5.57
C PHE A 38 -5.44 -6.24 -4.41
N PRO A 39 -5.12 -6.45 -3.11
CA PRO A 39 -6.04 -6.09 -2.04
C PRO A 39 -6.36 -4.59 -1.99
N MET A 40 -5.50 -3.74 -2.53
CA MET A 40 -5.79 -2.31 -2.67
C MET A 40 -7.06 -2.03 -3.49
N ILE A 41 -7.39 -2.90 -4.45
CA ILE A 41 -8.58 -2.80 -5.29
C ILE A 41 -9.84 -3.00 -4.44
N LEU A 42 -9.76 -3.83 -3.38
CA LEU A 42 -10.86 -4.09 -2.47
C LEU A 42 -11.33 -2.83 -1.73
N SER A 43 -10.51 -1.79 -1.67
CA SER A 43 -10.92 -0.49 -1.12
C SER A 43 -12.15 0.11 -1.81
N CYS A 44 -12.45 -0.28 -3.06
CA CYS A 44 -13.69 0.11 -3.75
C CYS A 44 -14.95 -0.54 -3.16
N LEU A 45 -14.83 -1.67 -2.48
CA LEU A 45 -15.98 -2.34 -1.85
C LEU A 45 -16.57 -1.51 -0.69
N ILE A 46 -15.75 -0.59 -0.13
CA ILE A 46 -16.13 0.32 0.95
C ILE A 46 -17.14 1.37 0.46
N LEU A 47 -17.19 1.65 -0.86
CA LEU A 47 -18.15 2.61 -1.41
C LEU A 47 -19.59 2.20 -1.10
N GLY A 48 -20.34 3.12 -0.49
CA GLY A 48 -21.73 2.93 -0.12
C GLY A 48 -22.64 2.78 -1.33
N LYS A 49 -23.79 2.15 -1.13
CA LYS A 49 -24.79 1.88 -2.19
C LYS A 49 -25.34 3.16 -2.81
N GLU A 50 -25.32 4.26 -2.08
CA GLU A 50 -25.77 5.59 -2.52
C GLU A 50 -24.96 6.14 -3.69
N LYS A 51 -23.73 5.65 -3.88
CA LYS A 51 -22.81 6.03 -4.99
C LYS A 51 -23.18 5.39 -6.33
N PHE A 52 -24.09 4.45 -6.33
CA PHE A 52 -24.47 3.69 -7.51
C PHE A 52 -25.86 4.09 -8.01
N TYR A 53 -26.14 3.86 -9.30
CA TYR A 53 -27.42 4.19 -9.91
C TYR A 53 -28.56 3.29 -9.39
N SER A 54 -28.23 2.03 -9.06
CA SER A 54 -29.17 1.07 -8.46
C SER A 54 -28.47 0.06 -7.56
N LYS A 55 -29.23 -0.70 -6.77
CA LYS A 55 -28.66 -1.82 -5.98
C LYS A 55 -28.02 -2.87 -6.88
N LYS A 56 -28.61 -3.16 -8.03
CA LYS A 56 -28.08 -4.10 -9.03
C LYS A 56 -26.76 -3.61 -9.60
N ASP A 57 -26.65 -2.32 -9.95
CA ASP A 57 -25.41 -1.69 -10.42
C ASP A 57 -24.29 -1.80 -9.39
N ALA A 58 -24.59 -1.56 -8.10
CA ALA A 58 -23.62 -1.73 -7.02
C ALA A 58 -23.08 -3.16 -6.90
N TRP A 59 -23.98 -4.16 -6.96
CA TRP A 59 -23.59 -5.56 -6.89
C TRP A 59 -22.77 -6.01 -8.09
N ILE A 60 -23.14 -5.60 -9.30
CA ILE A 60 -22.38 -5.90 -10.52
C ILE A 60 -20.96 -5.32 -10.41
N PHE A 61 -20.83 -4.05 -10.04
CA PHE A 61 -19.51 -3.43 -9.89
C PHE A 61 -18.65 -4.14 -8.83
N LYS A 62 -19.23 -4.43 -7.65
CA LYS A 62 -18.52 -5.15 -6.59
C LYS A 62 -18.13 -6.57 -7.02
N GLY A 63 -18.99 -7.26 -7.77
CA GLY A 63 -18.68 -8.56 -8.37
C GLY A 63 -17.50 -8.49 -9.34
N ILE A 64 -17.46 -7.49 -10.22
CA ILE A 64 -16.33 -7.26 -11.12
C ILE A 64 -15.03 -7.06 -10.33
N ILE A 65 -15.03 -6.24 -9.27
CA ILE A 65 -13.85 -6.04 -8.40
C ILE A 65 -13.36 -7.37 -7.83
N VAL A 66 -14.26 -8.21 -7.31
CA VAL A 66 -13.90 -9.53 -6.76
C VAL A 66 -13.29 -10.42 -7.83
N VAL A 67 -13.89 -10.49 -9.03
CA VAL A 67 -13.37 -11.28 -10.16
C VAL A 67 -11.97 -10.79 -10.57
N VAL A 68 -11.75 -9.48 -10.66
CA VAL A 68 -10.43 -8.91 -10.97
C VAL A 68 -9.40 -9.28 -9.90
N CYS A 69 -9.77 -9.23 -8.62
CA CYS A 69 -8.88 -9.64 -7.53
C CYS A 69 -8.51 -11.13 -7.63
N PHE A 70 -9.48 -12.01 -7.92
CA PHE A 70 -9.21 -13.42 -8.14
C PHE A 70 -8.31 -13.69 -9.35
N ALA A 71 -8.51 -12.97 -10.46
CA ALA A 71 -7.66 -13.09 -11.63
C ALA A 71 -6.21 -12.70 -11.33
N LEU A 72 -5.99 -11.62 -10.59
CA LEU A 72 -4.66 -11.18 -10.16
C LEU A 72 -4.02 -12.18 -9.16
N LEU A 73 -4.79 -12.71 -8.23
CA LEU A 73 -4.30 -13.75 -7.31
C LEU A 73 -3.91 -15.02 -8.08
N ALA A 74 -4.74 -15.45 -9.03
CA ALA A 74 -4.46 -16.59 -9.87
C ALA A 74 -3.19 -16.38 -10.72
N SER A 75 -2.97 -15.18 -11.25
CA SER A 75 -1.75 -14.86 -12.00
C SER A 75 -0.46 -15.01 -11.19
N PHE A 76 -0.55 -14.87 -9.87
CA PHE A 76 0.57 -15.13 -8.96
C PHE A 76 0.68 -16.63 -8.59
N LEU A 77 -0.43 -17.28 -8.25
CA LEU A 77 -0.41 -18.66 -7.75
C LEU A 77 -0.20 -19.70 -8.85
N LEU A 78 -0.73 -19.49 -10.06
CA LEU A 78 -0.62 -20.46 -11.15
C LEU A 78 0.83 -20.81 -11.52
N PRO A 79 1.76 -19.85 -11.67
CA PRO A 79 3.17 -20.17 -11.92
C PRO A 79 3.81 -21.00 -10.79
N VAL A 80 3.50 -20.66 -9.52
CA VAL A 80 4.00 -21.40 -8.35
C VAL A 80 3.56 -22.87 -8.37
N LEU A 81 2.31 -23.13 -8.77
CA LEU A 81 1.75 -24.48 -8.82
C LEU A 81 2.17 -25.27 -10.07
N SER A 82 2.34 -24.58 -11.22
CA SER A 82 2.60 -25.22 -12.51
C SER A 82 4.09 -25.51 -12.74
N SER A 83 4.98 -24.70 -12.21
CA SER A 83 6.43 -24.78 -12.45
C SER A 83 7.19 -24.40 -11.17
N PRO A 84 7.20 -25.26 -10.15
CA PRO A 84 7.80 -24.94 -8.84
C PRO A 84 9.28 -24.55 -8.93
N GLU A 85 10.05 -25.17 -9.81
CA GLU A 85 11.48 -24.88 -9.99
C GLU A 85 11.76 -23.54 -10.67
N GLN A 86 10.85 -23.06 -11.54
CA GLN A 86 10.98 -21.79 -12.23
C GLN A 86 10.41 -20.60 -11.44
N SER A 87 9.59 -20.89 -10.44
CA SER A 87 8.92 -19.86 -9.64
C SER A 87 9.76 -19.34 -8.47
N SER A 88 10.86 -20.03 -8.16
CA SER A 88 11.78 -19.64 -7.09
C SER A 88 12.78 -18.59 -7.56
N ASP A 89 12.99 -17.58 -6.75
CA ASP A 89 14.05 -16.58 -7.00
C ASP A 89 15.38 -17.13 -6.43
N THR A 90 16.31 -17.48 -7.32
CA THR A 90 17.63 -18.04 -6.94
C THR A 90 18.42 -17.18 -5.94
N ARG A 91 18.06 -15.91 -5.79
CA ARG A 91 18.64 -15.02 -4.78
C ARG A 91 18.18 -15.32 -3.36
N GLY A 92 17.11 -16.07 -3.18
CA GLY A 92 16.55 -16.49 -1.89
C GLY A 92 17.13 -17.80 -1.34
N GLY A 93 18.13 -18.41 -2.01
CA GLY A 93 18.68 -19.71 -1.64
C GLY A 93 17.94 -20.88 -2.28
N ASP A 94 17.86 -22.02 -1.59
CA ASP A 94 17.17 -23.24 -2.05
C ASP A 94 15.66 -23.12 -1.79
N THR A 95 14.99 -22.31 -2.60
CA THR A 95 13.56 -22.02 -2.44
C THR A 95 12.70 -22.95 -3.29
N ASN A 96 11.60 -23.46 -2.71
CA ASN A 96 10.60 -24.26 -3.41
C ASN A 96 9.19 -23.79 -3.06
N GLY A 97 8.59 -23.01 -3.94
CA GLY A 97 7.31 -22.36 -3.70
C GLY A 97 6.15 -23.33 -3.48
N ALA A 98 6.13 -24.48 -4.17
CA ALA A 98 5.07 -25.50 -3.99
C ALA A 98 5.18 -26.19 -2.63
N SER A 99 6.41 -26.55 -2.22
CA SER A 99 6.67 -27.12 -0.90
C SER A 99 6.35 -26.14 0.21
N GLN A 100 6.71 -24.86 0.05
CA GLN A 100 6.39 -23.80 0.99
C GLN A 100 4.88 -23.56 1.11
N LEU A 101 4.15 -23.57 0.00
CA LEU A 101 2.69 -23.47 0.02
C LEU A 101 2.05 -24.68 0.73
N SER A 102 2.59 -25.89 0.49
CA SER A 102 2.17 -27.11 1.19
C SER A 102 2.41 -26.99 2.71
N TYR A 103 3.56 -26.43 3.12
CA TYR A 103 3.86 -26.18 4.53
C TYR A 103 2.84 -25.24 5.16
N ILE A 104 2.54 -24.10 4.53
CA ILE A 104 1.55 -23.12 4.98
C ILE A 104 0.18 -23.79 5.19
N LEU A 105 -0.26 -24.61 4.22
CA LEU A 105 -1.56 -25.29 4.28
C LEU A 105 -1.63 -26.39 5.34
N LYS A 106 -0.51 -27.10 5.59
CA LYS A 106 -0.44 -28.16 6.62
C LYS A 106 -0.26 -27.61 8.02
N GLN A 107 0.42 -26.46 8.17
CA GLN A 107 0.75 -25.87 9.46
C GLN A 107 0.36 -24.36 9.52
N PRO A 108 -0.93 -24.03 9.36
CA PRO A 108 -1.37 -22.65 9.25
C PRO A 108 -1.08 -21.84 10.52
N PHE A 109 -1.18 -22.44 11.71
CA PHE A 109 -0.88 -21.76 12.98
C PHE A 109 0.61 -21.41 13.12
N ALA A 110 1.51 -22.34 12.78
CA ALA A 110 2.94 -22.08 12.77
C ALA A 110 3.28 -20.93 11.80
N TYR A 111 2.71 -20.97 10.62
CA TYR A 111 2.88 -19.90 9.63
C TYR A 111 2.37 -18.53 10.14
N VAL A 112 1.21 -18.46 10.78
CA VAL A 112 0.67 -17.19 11.34
C VAL A 112 1.60 -16.63 12.41
N VAL A 113 2.20 -17.48 13.25
CA VAL A 113 3.19 -17.07 14.27
C VAL A 113 4.45 -16.51 13.60
N VAL A 114 5.01 -17.22 12.62
CA VAL A 114 6.17 -16.75 11.83
C VAL A 114 5.88 -15.41 11.17
N LEU A 115 4.74 -15.31 10.47
CA LEU A 115 4.32 -14.08 9.80
C LEU A 115 4.18 -12.91 10.79
N GLY A 116 3.45 -13.14 11.89
CA GLY A 116 3.19 -12.12 12.91
C GLY A 116 4.47 -11.59 13.55
N LYS A 117 5.38 -12.48 13.94
CA LYS A 117 6.68 -12.14 14.51
C LYS A 117 7.49 -11.28 13.54
N ASN A 118 7.68 -11.75 12.31
CA ASN A 118 8.47 -11.03 11.31
C ASN A 118 7.88 -9.65 10.96
N VAL A 119 6.55 -9.55 10.82
CA VAL A 119 5.89 -8.26 10.55
C VAL A 119 6.08 -7.29 11.72
N ILE A 120 5.87 -7.74 12.96
CA ILE A 120 5.99 -6.87 14.15
C ILE A 120 7.43 -6.41 14.35
N ASP A 121 8.40 -7.31 14.25
CA ASP A 121 9.81 -7.02 14.47
C ASP A 121 10.37 -6.02 13.45
N THR A 122 9.84 -6.03 12.23
CA THR A 122 10.32 -5.14 11.15
C THR A 122 9.48 -3.89 10.92
N LEU A 123 8.28 -3.80 11.52
CA LEU A 123 7.34 -2.72 11.22
C LEU A 123 7.90 -1.34 11.55
N GLN A 124 8.53 -1.18 12.71
CA GLN A 124 9.12 0.08 13.14
C GLN A 124 10.26 0.49 12.19
N ASP A 125 11.16 -0.43 11.86
CA ASP A 125 12.28 -0.17 10.97
C ASP A 125 11.82 0.14 9.55
N SER A 126 10.69 -0.42 9.12
CA SER A 126 10.11 -0.16 7.80
C SER A 126 9.65 1.30 7.62
N PHE A 127 9.30 2.00 8.70
CA PHE A 127 8.86 3.40 8.63
C PHE A 127 9.90 4.39 9.12
N MET A 128 10.75 4.02 10.08
CA MET A 128 11.67 4.93 10.76
C MET A 128 13.15 4.50 10.69
N GLY A 129 13.42 3.27 10.29
CA GLY A 129 14.78 2.73 10.20
C GLY A 129 15.57 3.21 8.96
N PRO A 130 16.85 2.84 8.86
CA PRO A 130 17.69 3.23 7.73
C PRO A 130 17.23 2.64 6.38
N LYS A 131 16.57 1.49 6.41
CA LYS A 131 15.98 0.84 5.22
C LYS A 131 14.48 1.07 5.09
N ALA A 132 13.99 2.21 5.57
CA ALA A 132 12.57 2.56 5.54
C ALA A 132 12.05 2.91 4.14
N LEU A 133 10.83 3.45 4.09
CA LEU A 133 10.12 3.79 2.83
C LEU A 133 10.90 4.67 1.87
N ASN A 134 11.77 5.54 2.38
CA ASN A 134 12.60 6.44 1.60
C ASN A 134 13.96 5.86 1.17
N SER A 135 14.24 4.58 1.47
CA SER A 135 15.45 3.92 1.01
C SER A 135 15.35 3.57 -0.48
N PHE A 136 16.50 3.69 -1.19
CA PHE A 136 16.61 3.36 -2.60
C PHE A 136 17.14 1.93 -2.82
N ALA A 137 16.88 1.03 -1.89
CA ALA A 137 17.32 -0.37 -1.91
C ALA A 137 18.85 -0.50 -2.01
N TYR A 138 19.34 -1.10 -3.09
CA TYR A 138 20.78 -1.30 -3.32
C TYR A 138 21.58 -0.02 -3.57
N LEU A 139 20.89 1.08 -3.86
CA LEU A 139 21.54 2.38 -4.13
C LEU A 139 21.85 3.18 -2.86
N GLY A 140 21.21 2.85 -1.73
CA GLY A 140 21.52 3.48 -0.46
C GLY A 140 20.39 3.46 0.54
N ASP A 141 20.75 3.54 1.81
CA ASP A 141 19.84 3.62 2.94
C ASP A 141 19.32 5.06 3.14
N GLY A 142 18.07 5.21 3.55
CA GLY A 142 17.47 6.50 3.87
C GLY A 142 17.94 7.01 5.23
N LYS A 143 18.70 8.11 5.26
CA LYS A 143 19.22 8.66 6.52
C LYS A 143 18.17 9.47 7.31
N TYR A 144 17.14 9.97 6.64
CA TYR A 144 16.15 10.88 7.22
C TYR A 144 14.75 10.26 7.28
N SER A 145 14.67 8.94 7.44
CA SER A 145 13.41 8.20 7.44
C SER A 145 12.42 8.70 8.49
N ALA A 146 12.89 8.94 9.71
CA ALA A 146 12.06 9.48 10.78
C ALA A 146 11.56 10.90 10.46
N LEU A 147 12.39 11.74 9.83
CA LEU A 147 11.99 13.08 9.39
C LEU A 147 10.93 13.01 8.28
N CYS A 148 11.12 12.11 7.30
CA CYS A 148 10.12 11.87 6.25
C CYS A 148 8.80 11.38 6.83
N ALA A 149 8.82 10.43 7.76
CA ALA A 149 7.63 9.93 8.43
C ALA A 149 6.93 11.04 9.24
N ALA A 150 7.69 11.85 9.99
CA ALA A 150 7.16 12.98 10.73
C ALA A 150 6.56 14.04 9.80
N PHE A 151 7.22 14.36 8.69
CA PHE A 151 6.72 15.29 7.67
C PHE A 151 5.40 14.80 7.06
N LEU A 152 5.33 13.55 6.60
CA LEU A 152 4.11 12.97 6.04
C LEU A 152 2.97 12.92 7.07
N THR A 153 3.27 12.59 8.31
CA THR A 153 2.31 12.62 9.42
C THR A 153 1.80 14.06 9.67
N GLY A 154 2.71 15.04 9.69
CA GLY A 154 2.36 16.45 9.83
C GLY A 154 1.45 16.92 8.70
N VAL A 155 1.76 16.57 7.44
CA VAL A 155 0.91 16.86 6.29
C VAL A 155 -0.46 16.20 6.43
N ALA A 156 -0.53 14.92 6.80
CA ALA A 156 -1.78 14.19 6.97
C ALA A 156 -2.68 14.80 8.05
N LEU A 157 -2.08 15.30 9.14
CA LEU A 157 -2.80 15.96 10.23
C LEU A 157 -3.28 17.36 9.85
N THR A 158 -2.49 18.10 9.08
CA THR A 158 -2.73 19.51 8.77
C THR A 158 -3.41 19.76 7.41
N ASP A 159 -3.57 18.71 6.56
CA ASP A 159 -4.30 18.78 5.28
C ASP A 159 -5.82 18.91 5.49
N THR A 160 -6.24 19.77 6.41
CA THR A 160 -7.63 20.07 6.70
C THR A 160 -7.92 21.50 6.30
N TYR A 161 -8.16 21.73 5.01
CA TYR A 161 -8.64 23.02 4.52
C TYR A 161 -10.12 23.18 4.84
N GLY A 162 -10.42 24.10 5.74
CA GLY A 162 -11.76 24.59 5.95
C GLY A 162 -12.02 25.80 5.05
N ASP A 163 -12.53 25.59 3.86
CA ASP A 163 -13.31 26.66 3.24
C ASP A 163 -14.56 26.85 4.10
N LYS A 164 -14.88 28.12 4.44
CA LYS A 164 -16.01 28.47 5.32
C LYS A 164 -17.35 27.92 4.81
N GLN A 165 -17.42 27.54 3.52
CA GLN A 165 -18.62 27.02 2.85
C GLN A 165 -18.66 25.50 2.69
N THR A 166 -17.52 24.81 2.69
CA THR A 166 -17.49 23.34 2.58
C THR A 166 -16.92 22.74 3.85
N LYS A 167 -17.80 22.22 4.73
CA LYS A 167 -17.38 21.35 5.82
C LYS A 167 -16.69 20.14 5.21
N LYS A 168 -15.36 20.17 5.09
CA LYS A 168 -14.57 19.03 4.64
C LYS A 168 -14.87 17.88 5.60
N LYS A 169 -15.52 16.85 5.12
CA LYS A 169 -15.88 15.68 5.91
C LYS A 169 -14.63 14.83 6.03
N THR A 170 -14.08 14.72 7.23
CA THR A 170 -13.12 13.66 7.51
C THR A 170 -13.80 12.31 7.28
N LEU A 171 -13.00 11.32 6.87
CA LEU A 171 -13.49 9.95 6.72
C LEU A 171 -14.14 9.49 8.03
N ASP A 172 -15.29 8.85 7.95
CA ASP A 172 -15.94 8.24 9.10
C ASP A 172 -15.11 7.05 9.63
N ILE A 173 -15.32 6.70 10.88
CA ILE A 173 -14.56 5.65 11.57
C ILE A 173 -14.65 4.32 10.81
N SER A 174 -15.83 3.96 10.28
CA SER A 174 -16.01 2.73 9.52
C SER A 174 -15.11 2.67 8.28
N THR A 175 -15.03 3.76 7.52
CA THR A 175 -14.14 3.87 6.35
C THR A 175 -12.67 3.80 6.74
N ARG A 176 -12.28 4.42 7.86
CA ARG A 176 -10.89 4.34 8.37
C ARG A 176 -10.52 2.92 8.75
N ILE A 177 -11.38 2.22 9.48
CA ILE A 177 -11.17 0.81 9.85
C ILE A 177 -11.04 -0.04 8.59
N ALA A 178 -11.90 0.17 7.59
CA ALA A 178 -11.84 -0.58 6.35
C ALA A 178 -10.54 -0.32 5.57
N PHE A 179 -10.02 0.91 5.53
CA PHE A 179 -8.71 1.22 4.95
C PHE A 179 -7.57 0.58 5.72
N LEU A 180 -7.62 0.54 7.06
CA LEU A 180 -6.64 -0.17 7.87
C LEU A 180 -6.68 -1.68 7.61
N ILE A 181 -7.86 -2.27 7.44
CA ILE A 181 -7.99 -3.68 7.06
C ILE A 181 -7.34 -3.93 5.70
N VAL A 182 -7.61 -3.10 4.68
CA VAL A 182 -6.96 -3.22 3.36
C VAL A 182 -5.45 -3.09 3.47
N PHE A 183 -4.96 -2.17 4.28
CA PHE A 183 -3.53 -2.00 4.55
C PHE A 183 -2.91 -3.27 5.15
N ILE A 184 -3.51 -3.81 6.22
CA ILE A 184 -3.02 -5.02 6.89
C ILE A 184 -3.07 -6.22 5.94
N VAL A 185 -4.17 -6.42 5.22
CA VAL A 185 -4.32 -7.50 4.24
C VAL A 185 -3.24 -7.40 3.16
N THR A 186 -2.94 -6.20 2.68
CA THR A 186 -1.87 -6.01 1.68
C THR A 186 -0.49 -6.38 2.23
N ILE A 187 -0.19 -6.03 3.50
CA ILE A 187 1.04 -6.47 4.19
C ILE A 187 1.11 -7.99 4.21
N VAL A 188 0.06 -8.66 4.70
CA VAL A 188 -0.01 -10.11 4.78
C VAL A 188 0.29 -10.76 3.42
N PHE A 189 -0.31 -10.25 2.33
CA PHE A 189 -0.06 -10.78 0.98
C PHE A 189 1.38 -10.57 0.50
N ILE A 190 2.00 -9.43 0.79
CA ILE A 190 3.41 -9.17 0.44
C ILE A 190 4.32 -10.16 1.15
N TRP A 191 4.15 -10.32 2.46
CA TRP A 191 4.95 -11.22 3.27
C TRP A 191 4.75 -12.69 2.87
N THR A 192 3.48 -13.10 2.63
CA THR A 192 3.15 -14.44 2.16
C THR A 192 3.79 -14.75 0.80
N ALA A 193 3.72 -13.79 -0.12
CA ALA A 193 4.32 -13.96 -1.44
C ALA A 193 5.83 -14.14 -1.38
N LEU A 194 6.52 -13.36 -0.55
CA LEU A 194 7.96 -13.49 -0.36
C LEU A 194 8.34 -14.75 0.44
N TYR A 195 7.49 -15.16 1.37
CA TYR A 195 7.66 -16.44 2.05
C TYR A 195 7.58 -17.62 1.08
N ILE A 196 6.68 -17.56 0.08
CA ILE A 196 6.52 -18.60 -0.92
C ILE A 196 7.64 -18.60 -1.96
N SER A 197 8.06 -17.41 -2.42
CA SER A 197 8.93 -17.29 -3.59
C SER A 197 10.39 -16.96 -3.29
N PHE A 198 10.72 -16.57 -2.06
CA PHE A 198 12.03 -16.00 -1.72
C PHE A 198 12.62 -16.53 -0.39
N THR A 199 11.91 -17.42 0.31
CA THR A 199 12.34 -17.94 1.61
C THR A 199 12.42 -19.48 1.55
N GLU A 200 13.42 -20.06 2.19
CA GLU A 200 13.55 -21.51 2.29
C GLU A 200 12.36 -22.14 3.01
N VAL A 201 12.09 -23.42 2.73
CA VAL A 201 10.90 -24.10 3.24
C VAL A 201 10.96 -24.20 4.76
N ALA A 202 9.89 -23.73 5.43
CA ALA A 202 9.71 -23.72 6.89
C ALA A 202 10.72 -22.82 7.67
N GLU A 203 11.43 -21.91 7.01
CA GLU A 203 12.32 -20.96 7.66
C GLU A 203 11.53 -20.00 8.56
N GLU A 204 12.11 -19.65 9.75
CA GLU A 204 11.47 -18.77 10.70
C GLU A 204 11.58 -17.28 10.33
N ILE A 205 12.58 -16.91 9.51
CA ILE A 205 12.83 -15.54 9.07
C ILE A 205 12.44 -15.38 7.62
N ILE A 206 11.42 -14.56 7.37
CA ILE A 206 10.95 -14.27 6.01
C ILE A 206 11.92 -13.31 5.33
N GLN A 207 12.54 -13.75 4.25
CA GLN A 207 13.55 -13.01 3.52
C GLN A 207 12.96 -12.14 2.40
N GLY A 208 13.76 -11.18 1.92
CA GLY A 208 13.46 -10.38 0.73
C GLY A 208 12.44 -9.25 0.92
N VAL A 209 11.85 -9.10 2.09
CA VAL A 209 10.91 -8.00 2.36
C VAL A 209 11.67 -6.68 2.49
N GLN A 210 11.18 -5.67 1.77
CA GLN A 210 11.77 -4.33 1.77
C GLN A 210 10.67 -3.29 2.05
N ALA A 211 10.97 -2.30 2.88
CA ALA A 211 10.00 -1.27 3.29
C ALA A 211 9.38 -0.51 2.11
N ARG A 212 10.12 -0.32 1.02
CA ARG A 212 9.59 0.33 -0.21
C ARG A 212 8.36 -0.38 -0.79
N TYR A 213 8.13 -1.66 -0.44
CA TYR A 213 6.93 -2.37 -0.87
C TYR A 213 5.67 -1.82 -0.21
N TYR A 214 5.80 -1.11 0.91
CA TYR A 214 4.68 -0.47 1.59
C TYR A 214 4.31 0.90 0.99
N LEU A 215 5.20 1.49 0.19
CA LEU A 215 5.02 2.83 -0.37
C LEU A 215 3.69 2.99 -1.14
N PRO A 216 3.28 2.06 -2.03
CA PRO A 216 2.07 2.21 -2.84
C PRO A 216 0.77 2.31 -2.03
N PHE A 217 0.75 1.82 -0.78
CA PHE A 217 -0.46 1.78 0.04
C PHE A 217 -0.29 2.41 1.43
N SER A 218 0.89 2.97 1.74
CA SER A 218 1.13 3.71 2.99
C SER A 218 0.16 4.88 3.18
N PHE A 219 -0.33 5.48 2.10
CA PHE A 219 -1.31 6.58 2.16
C PHE A 219 -2.61 6.19 2.87
N PHE A 220 -2.99 4.91 2.95
CA PHE A 220 -4.16 4.47 3.74
C PHE A 220 -3.99 4.82 5.22
N VAL A 221 -2.78 4.62 5.76
CA VAL A 221 -2.47 4.98 7.16
C VAL A 221 -2.59 6.49 7.33
N TYR A 222 -2.01 7.26 6.42
CA TYR A 222 -2.07 8.74 6.47
C TYR A 222 -3.50 9.27 6.32
N LEU A 223 -4.35 8.65 5.51
CA LEU A 223 -5.77 9.00 5.44
C LEU A 223 -6.51 8.72 6.77
N CYS A 224 -6.09 7.71 7.52
CA CYS A 224 -6.72 7.37 8.80
C CYS A 224 -6.33 8.35 9.94
N ILE A 225 -5.16 8.99 9.84
CA ILE A 225 -4.66 9.93 10.87
C ILE A 225 -5.34 11.30 10.78
N GLN A 226 -5.97 11.65 9.66
CA GLN A 226 -6.62 12.94 9.47
C GLN A 226 -7.47 13.36 10.67
N ASN A 227 -7.25 14.59 11.18
CA ASN A 227 -7.95 15.13 12.33
C ASN A 227 -8.77 16.37 11.95
N LYS A 228 -10.10 16.29 12.16
CA LYS A 228 -11.03 17.41 11.88
C LYS A 228 -10.86 18.63 12.79
N ASN A 229 -10.25 18.43 13.95
CA ASN A 229 -10.07 19.50 14.95
C ASN A 229 -8.86 20.39 14.65
N LEU A 230 -7.89 19.87 13.87
CA LEU A 230 -6.74 20.65 13.42
C LEU A 230 -7.12 21.42 12.15
N LYS A 231 -7.28 22.73 12.29
CA LYS A 231 -7.57 23.62 11.16
C LYS A 231 -6.29 24.28 10.69
N ASN A 232 -6.00 24.13 9.41
CA ASN A 232 -4.91 24.87 8.79
C ASN A 232 -5.39 26.31 8.47
N THR A 233 -4.71 27.31 9.04
CA THR A 233 -5.01 28.72 8.82
C THR A 233 -4.18 29.35 7.70
N ILE A 234 -3.19 28.63 7.18
CA ILE A 234 -2.32 29.08 6.08
C ILE A 234 -3.13 29.06 4.78
N SER A 235 -2.93 30.02 3.88
CA SER A 235 -3.59 29.97 2.57
C SER A 235 -3.18 28.72 1.79
N LEU A 236 -4.10 28.16 1.00
CA LEU A 236 -3.90 26.91 0.26
C LEU A 236 -2.63 26.95 -0.60
N GLU A 237 -2.42 28.06 -1.32
CA GLU A 237 -1.26 28.24 -2.19
C GLU A 237 0.06 28.20 -1.43
N LYS A 238 0.14 28.94 -0.31
CA LYS A 238 1.34 28.97 0.54
C LYS A 238 1.61 27.60 1.16
N TYR A 239 0.55 26.91 1.60
CA TYR A 239 0.69 25.58 2.18
C TYR A 239 1.18 24.57 1.15
N GLN A 240 0.59 24.55 -0.05
CA GLN A 240 1.05 23.69 -1.14
C GLN A 240 2.49 23.99 -1.54
N LEU A 241 2.85 25.26 -1.66
CA LEU A 241 4.23 25.67 -1.95
C LEU A 241 5.21 25.18 -0.87
N CYS A 242 4.84 25.32 0.41
CA CYS A 242 5.64 24.85 1.53
C CYS A 242 5.86 23.30 1.45
N ILE A 243 4.78 22.52 1.22
CA ILE A 243 4.89 21.06 1.07
C ILE A 243 5.78 20.71 -0.11
N MET A 244 5.58 21.33 -1.27
CA MET A 244 6.40 21.07 -2.46
C MET A 244 7.87 21.39 -2.22
N THR A 245 8.16 22.53 -1.59
CA THR A 245 9.53 22.95 -1.29
C THR A 245 10.22 21.97 -0.34
N ILE A 246 9.55 21.59 0.77
CA ILE A 246 10.10 20.64 1.73
C ILE A 246 10.28 19.26 1.08
N SER A 247 9.29 18.76 0.33
CA SER A 247 9.38 17.46 -0.36
C SER A 247 10.54 17.42 -1.35
N ASN A 248 10.71 18.48 -2.15
CA ASN A 248 11.83 18.57 -3.08
C ASN A 248 13.18 18.68 -2.35
N ALA A 249 13.27 19.46 -1.27
CA ALA A 249 14.49 19.57 -0.47
C ALA A 249 14.92 18.20 0.11
N ILE A 250 13.96 17.43 0.65
CA ILE A 250 14.22 16.06 1.14
C ILE A 250 14.68 15.17 -0.01
N LEU A 251 13.99 15.19 -1.14
CA LEU A 251 14.32 14.37 -2.30
C LEU A 251 15.73 14.68 -2.85
N PHE A 252 16.05 15.97 -3.05
CA PHE A 252 17.39 16.38 -3.50
C PHE A 252 18.48 16.00 -2.51
N ARG A 253 18.17 16.08 -1.22
CA ARG A 253 19.12 15.67 -0.17
C ARG A 253 19.38 14.18 -0.22
N GLU A 254 18.35 13.34 -0.34
CA GLU A 254 18.49 11.88 -0.43
C GLU A 254 19.23 11.47 -1.71
N ILE A 255 18.87 12.02 -2.87
CA ILE A 255 19.55 11.76 -4.14
C ILE A 255 21.01 12.21 -4.07
N GLY A 256 21.28 13.41 -3.56
CA GLY A 256 22.63 13.94 -3.41
C GLY A 256 23.52 13.04 -2.54
N GLN A 257 22.97 12.48 -1.47
CA GLN A 257 23.70 11.52 -0.64
C GLN A 257 24.02 10.22 -1.38
N ILE A 258 23.06 9.68 -2.14
CA ILE A 258 23.29 8.46 -2.93
C ILE A 258 24.41 8.69 -3.94
N VAL A 259 24.36 9.79 -4.68
CA VAL A 259 25.40 10.14 -5.67
C VAL A 259 26.76 10.33 -5.02
N LEU A 260 26.84 11.06 -3.90
CA LEU A 260 28.10 11.34 -3.22
C LEU A 260 28.70 10.11 -2.52
N VAL A 261 27.86 9.27 -1.90
CA VAL A 261 28.34 8.10 -1.15
C VAL A 261 28.69 6.95 -2.08
N ASN A 262 27.90 6.69 -3.10
CA ASN A 262 28.14 5.57 -4.02
C ASN A 262 29.12 5.90 -5.17
N LYS A 263 29.64 7.14 -5.22
CA LYS A 263 30.54 7.60 -6.31
C LYS A 263 29.96 7.25 -7.68
N CYS A 264 28.65 7.44 -7.87
CA CYS A 264 27.96 7.20 -9.14
C CYS A 264 28.26 8.28 -10.20
N LEU A 265 29.46 8.88 -10.16
CA LEU A 265 30.01 9.79 -11.16
C LEU A 265 31.36 9.30 -11.58
#